data_fc145d9511363d2ef72a57b7059044d9
#
_entry.id   fc145d9511363d2ef72a57b7059044d9
#
_cell.length_a   1.000
_cell.length_b   1.000
_cell.length_c   1.000
_cell.angle_alpha   90.00
_cell.angle_beta   90.00
_cell.angle_gamma   90.00
#
_symmetry.space_group_name_H-M   'P 1'
#
loop_
_entity.id
_entity.type
_entity.pdbx_description
1 polymer ?
#
loop_
_entity_poly.entity_id
_entity_poly.type
_entity_poly.pdbx_seq_one_letter_code
_entity_poly.pdbx_strand_id
1 'polypeptide(L)'
;MNDSERRLIRFVCDGDMRNAQKAVKIILNSISSKKDDQFKENMFRKLESKREFIELPYNLQHLLIAEDTEEFPEARFLLRNEEKSITQKIVAIYRASEKLNEMGIPYLPALMLYGQSGCGKTMLARYIAHKAKLPFLRIQFSSLVDSHLGQTQSNLARIFDYVRTTPCVLCFDEIDAVGM
;
A
#
# COMPACT_ATOMS: atom_id res chain seq x y z
N MET A 1 8.93 -12.07 30.30
CA MET A 1 8.44 -11.80 28.93
C MET A 1 6.92 -12.00 28.94
N ASN A 2 6.17 -10.98 28.66
CA ASN A 2 4.70 -11.02 28.67
C ASN A 2 4.15 -11.57 27.32
N ASP A 3 2.84 -11.81 27.24
CA ASP A 3 2.20 -12.39 26.05
C ASP A 3 2.32 -11.47 24.82
N SER A 4 2.24 -10.16 25.02
CA SER A 4 2.38 -9.17 23.95
C SER A 4 3.81 -9.16 23.38
N GLU A 5 4.82 -9.33 24.21
CA GLU A 5 6.23 -9.44 23.75
C GLU A 5 6.46 -10.73 22.94
N ARG A 6 5.86 -11.85 23.37
CA ARG A 6 5.93 -13.11 22.61
C ARG A 6 5.30 -13.01 21.24
N ARG A 7 4.13 -12.34 21.18
CA ARG A 7 3.43 -12.08 19.91
C ARG A 7 4.26 -11.18 18.99
N LEU A 8 4.87 -10.12 19.54
CA LEU A 8 5.74 -9.24 18.77
C LEU A 8 6.90 -10.02 18.13
N ILE A 9 7.61 -10.84 18.93
CA ILE A 9 8.72 -11.65 18.43
C ILE A 9 8.25 -12.57 17.31
N ARG A 10 7.12 -13.25 17.48
CA ARG A 10 6.55 -14.12 16.44
C ARG A 10 6.29 -13.35 15.16
N PHE A 11 5.56 -12.23 15.22
CA PHE A 11 5.27 -11.43 14.02
C PHE A 11 6.51 -10.92 13.32
N VAL A 12 7.56 -10.55 14.06
CA VAL A 12 8.84 -10.14 13.47
C VAL A 12 9.51 -11.32 12.77
N CYS A 13 9.54 -12.51 13.39
CA CYS A 13 10.12 -13.72 12.80
C CYS A 13 9.35 -14.20 11.56
N ASP A 14 8.03 -14.03 11.57
CA ASP A 14 7.15 -14.40 10.44
C ASP A 14 7.16 -13.34 9.32
N GLY A 15 7.87 -12.21 9.51
CA GLY A 15 7.90 -11.10 8.56
C GLY A 15 6.60 -10.28 8.52
N ASP A 16 5.68 -10.51 9.44
CA ASP A 16 4.39 -9.81 9.53
C ASP A 16 4.57 -8.45 10.25
N MET A 17 5.16 -7.50 9.55
CA MET A 17 5.45 -6.17 10.08
C MET A 17 4.20 -5.41 10.49
N ARG A 18 3.05 -5.64 9.83
CA ARG A 18 1.78 -4.97 10.17
C ARG A 18 1.29 -5.37 11.57
N ASN A 19 1.27 -6.67 11.88
CA ASN A 19 0.88 -7.16 13.18
C ASN A 19 1.97 -6.90 14.22
N ALA A 20 3.25 -6.90 13.84
CA ALA A 20 4.35 -6.47 14.69
C ALA A 20 4.16 -5.02 15.16
N GLN A 21 3.82 -4.09 14.28
CA GLN A 21 3.54 -2.68 14.63
C GLN A 21 2.32 -2.55 15.57
N LYS A 22 1.25 -3.32 15.34
CA LYS A 22 0.10 -3.37 16.26
C LYS A 22 0.53 -3.85 17.65
N ALA A 23 1.35 -4.91 17.73
CA ALA A 23 1.87 -5.42 18.98
C ALA A 23 2.76 -4.41 19.70
N VAL A 24 3.61 -3.66 18.98
CA VAL A 24 4.40 -2.56 19.56
C VAL A 24 3.51 -1.48 20.16
N LYS A 25 2.43 -1.07 19.46
CA LYS A 25 1.47 -0.08 19.99
C LYS A 25 0.82 -0.55 21.31
N ILE A 26 0.45 -1.83 21.39
CA ILE A 26 -0.11 -2.42 22.61
C ILE A 26 0.91 -2.39 23.74
N ILE A 27 2.16 -2.77 23.48
CA ILE A 27 3.25 -2.74 24.46
C ILE A 27 3.51 -1.31 24.93
N LEU A 28 3.64 -0.35 24.02
CA LEU A 28 3.84 1.07 24.37
C LEU A 28 2.71 1.62 25.25
N ASN A 29 1.46 1.24 24.97
CA ASN A 29 0.31 1.64 25.79
C ASN A 29 0.32 1.00 27.18
N SER A 30 0.93 -0.16 27.36
CA SER A 30 1.03 -0.83 28.65
C SER A 30 2.13 -0.27 29.57
N ILE A 31 3.04 0.55 29.05
CA ILE A 31 4.09 1.22 29.83
C ILE A 31 3.46 2.36 30.64
N SER A 32 3.49 2.27 31.95
CA SER A 32 2.86 3.25 32.87
C SER A 32 3.85 4.21 33.53
N SER A 33 5.12 4.19 33.16
CA SER A 33 6.17 5.00 33.78
C SER A 33 6.22 6.40 33.18
N LYS A 34 6.11 7.43 34.06
CA LYS A 34 6.29 8.83 33.63
C LYS A 34 7.67 9.14 33.05
N LYS A 35 8.70 8.35 33.39
CA LYS A 35 10.04 8.51 32.80
C LYS A 35 10.09 8.11 31.34
N ASP A 36 9.16 7.30 30.89
CA ASP A 36 9.11 6.75 29.52
C ASP A 36 8.14 7.49 28.61
N ASP A 37 7.46 8.54 29.10
CA ASP A 37 6.46 9.28 28.31
C ASP A 37 7.07 9.90 27.04
N GLN A 38 8.26 10.49 27.16
CA GLN A 38 8.99 11.07 26.02
C GLN A 38 9.45 9.99 25.01
N PHE A 39 9.85 8.83 25.52
CA PHE A 39 10.17 7.67 24.68
C PHE A 39 8.94 7.14 23.97
N LYS A 40 7.80 7.02 24.68
CA LYS A 40 6.51 6.62 24.10
C LYS A 40 6.08 7.56 22.97
N GLU A 41 6.06 8.86 23.21
CA GLU A 41 5.70 9.84 22.18
C GLU A 41 6.61 9.74 20.95
N ASN A 42 7.92 9.61 21.17
CA ASN A 42 8.87 9.46 20.08
C ASN A 42 8.64 8.17 19.29
N MET A 43 8.31 7.07 19.98
CA MET A 43 8.02 5.78 19.30
C MET A 43 6.67 5.81 18.58
N PHE A 44 5.63 6.40 19.18
CA PHE A 44 4.36 6.61 18.49
C PHE A 44 4.53 7.49 17.25
N ARG A 45 5.27 8.60 17.35
CA ARG A 45 5.60 9.45 16.20
C ARG A 45 6.32 8.68 15.11
N LYS A 46 7.30 7.83 15.47
CA LYS A 46 8.00 6.95 14.51
C LYS A 46 7.09 5.88 13.91
N LEU A 47 6.17 5.31 14.67
CA LEU A 47 5.20 4.33 14.18
C LEU A 47 4.11 4.97 13.29
N GLU A 48 3.84 6.25 13.51
CA GLU A 48 2.91 7.03 12.69
C GLU A 48 3.58 7.67 11.48
N SER A 49 4.85 8.06 11.61
CA SER A 49 5.65 8.65 10.53
C SER A 49 6.29 7.60 9.60
N LYS A 50 6.47 6.36 10.06
CA LYS A 50 6.85 5.26 9.19
C LYS A 50 5.60 4.72 8.47
N ARG A 51 5.14 5.44 7.47
CA ARG A 51 4.70 4.75 6.27
C ARG A 51 5.92 3.99 5.78
N GLU A 52 5.80 2.67 5.77
CA GLU A 52 6.88 1.83 5.31
C GLU A 52 7.28 2.30 3.91
N PHE A 53 8.48 2.85 3.80
CA PHE A 53 9.18 2.82 2.53
C PHE A 53 9.16 1.35 2.15
N ILE A 54 8.35 0.99 1.16
CA ILE A 54 8.30 -0.40 0.72
C ILE A 54 9.67 -0.69 0.10
N GLU A 55 10.54 -1.34 0.84
CA GLU A 55 11.71 -1.99 0.26
C GLU A 55 11.19 -3.17 -0.55
N LEU A 56 11.15 -2.97 -1.86
CA LEU A 56 10.78 -4.05 -2.77
C LEU A 56 11.79 -5.19 -2.65
N PRO A 57 11.34 -6.44 -2.49
CA PRO A 57 12.20 -7.61 -2.57
C PRO A 57 13.03 -7.58 -3.86
N TYR A 58 14.27 -8.05 -3.80
CA TYR A 58 15.20 -8.00 -4.92
C TYR A 58 14.61 -8.57 -6.23
N ASN A 59 13.83 -9.65 -6.12
CA ASN A 59 13.15 -10.30 -7.25
C ASN A 59 11.98 -9.51 -7.84
N LEU A 60 11.55 -8.41 -7.22
CA LEU A 60 10.47 -7.54 -7.70
C LEU A 60 10.95 -6.14 -8.12
N GLN A 61 12.20 -5.76 -7.79
CA GLN A 61 12.74 -4.43 -8.09
C GLN A 61 12.77 -4.10 -9.58
N HIS A 62 12.91 -5.11 -10.45
CA HIS A 62 12.87 -4.93 -11.90
C HIS A 62 11.45 -4.92 -12.48
N LEU A 63 10.44 -5.36 -11.71
CA LEU A 63 9.04 -5.45 -12.13
C LEU A 63 8.19 -4.28 -11.62
N LEU A 64 8.57 -3.70 -10.47
CA LEU A 64 7.80 -2.69 -9.77
C LEU A 64 8.65 -1.45 -9.48
N ILE A 65 8.03 -0.29 -9.60
CA ILE A 65 8.56 0.97 -9.09
C ILE A 65 7.73 1.37 -7.88
N ALA A 66 8.38 1.50 -6.72
CA ALA A 66 7.75 2.04 -5.53
C ALA A 66 7.93 3.57 -5.50
N GLU A 67 6.85 4.28 -5.31
CA GLU A 67 6.84 5.74 -5.20
C GLU A 67 6.24 6.15 -3.85
N ASP A 68 6.89 7.09 -3.18
CA ASP A 68 6.32 7.73 -2.00
C ASP A 68 5.26 8.74 -2.44
N THR A 69 4.14 8.72 -1.74
CA THR A 69 3.02 9.63 -1.98
C THR A 69 2.81 10.64 -0.85
N GLU A 70 3.72 10.72 0.13
CA GLU A 70 3.57 11.66 1.26
C GLU A 70 3.58 13.11 0.81
N GLU A 71 4.51 13.47 -0.05
CA GLU A 71 4.68 14.83 -0.58
C GLU A 71 3.86 15.09 -1.84
N PHE A 72 2.65 14.53 -1.93
CA PHE A 72 1.78 14.78 -3.08
C PHE A 72 1.37 16.25 -3.12
N PRO A 73 1.58 16.97 -4.26
CA PRO A 73 1.29 18.40 -4.37
C PRO A 73 -0.21 18.70 -4.52
N GLU A 74 -1.01 18.45 -3.47
CA GLU A 74 -2.48 18.62 -3.50
C GLU A 74 -2.90 20.01 -3.98
N ALA A 75 -2.19 21.06 -3.60
CA ALA A 75 -2.53 22.44 -3.97
C ALA A 75 -2.47 22.69 -5.50
N ARG A 76 -1.76 21.86 -6.23
CA ARG A 76 -1.62 21.96 -7.70
C ARG A 76 -2.47 20.95 -8.46
N PHE A 77 -3.20 20.08 -7.73
CA PHE A 77 -3.99 19.00 -8.32
C PHE A 77 -5.49 19.29 -8.19
N LEU A 78 -6.09 19.74 -9.29
CA LEU A 78 -7.51 20.06 -9.34
C LEU A 78 -8.29 18.87 -9.89
N LEU A 79 -9.24 18.39 -9.11
CA LEU A 79 -10.15 17.32 -9.46
C LEU A 79 -11.54 17.85 -9.77
N ARG A 80 -12.18 17.28 -10.78
CA ARG A 80 -13.63 17.44 -10.99
C ARG A 80 -14.42 16.75 -9.89
N ASN A 81 -15.68 17.12 -9.74
CA ASN A 81 -16.54 16.58 -8.68
C ASN A 81 -16.70 15.04 -8.78
N GLU A 82 -16.76 14.50 -10.00
CA GLU A 82 -16.83 13.07 -10.25
C GLU A 82 -15.57 12.35 -9.76
N GLU A 83 -14.39 12.86 -10.09
CA GLU A 83 -13.10 12.31 -9.67
C GLU A 83 -12.92 12.35 -8.15
N LYS A 84 -13.38 13.44 -7.50
CA LYS A 84 -13.43 13.54 -6.03
C LYS A 84 -14.33 12.45 -5.43
N SER A 85 -15.53 12.28 -5.98
CA SER A 85 -16.50 11.28 -5.52
C SER A 85 -15.95 9.86 -5.66
N ILE A 86 -15.35 9.52 -6.81
CA ILE A 86 -14.75 8.22 -7.05
C ILE A 86 -13.58 7.98 -6.07
N THR A 87 -12.70 8.96 -5.88
CA THR A 87 -11.60 8.86 -4.92
C THR A 87 -12.10 8.58 -3.50
N GLN A 88 -13.12 9.33 -3.06
CA GLN A 88 -13.71 9.13 -1.73
C GLN A 88 -14.29 7.73 -1.57
N LYS A 89 -15.01 7.23 -2.59
CA LYS A 89 -15.59 5.87 -2.57
C LYS A 89 -14.52 4.79 -2.47
N ILE A 90 -13.48 4.84 -3.30
CA ILE A 90 -12.39 3.84 -3.28
C ILE A 90 -11.67 3.84 -1.93
N VAL A 91 -11.33 5.02 -1.41
CA VAL A 91 -10.69 5.14 -0.09
C VAL A 91 -11.59 4.65 1.04
N ALA A 92 -12.91 4.91 0.97
CA ALA A 92 -13.87 4.42 1.95
C ALA A 92 -13.99 2.89 1.92
N ILE A 93 -14.06 2.27 0.73
CA ILE A 93 -14.09 0.81 0.58
C ILE A 93 -12.82 0.20 1.17
N TYR A 94 -11.64 0.76 0.85
CA TYR A 94 -10.39 0.28 1.42
C TYR A 94 -10.37 0.38 2.96
N ARG A 95 -10.82 1.49 3.54
CA ARG A 95 -10.87 1.67 5.00
C ARG A 95 -11.85 0.71 5.68
N ALA A 96 -12.92 0.34 4.98
CA ALA A 96 -13.92 -0.62 5.46
C ALA A 96 -13.50 -2.09 5.23
N SER A 97 -12.37 -2.34 4.59
CA SER A 97 -11.96 -3.68 4.11
C SER A 97 -11.92 -4.75 5.20
N GLU A 98 -11.41 -4.42 6.39
CA GLU A 98 -11.36 -5.37 7.52
C GLU A 98 -12.79 -5.76 7.94
N LYS A 99 -13.69 -4.79 8.09
CA LYS A 99 -15.08 -5.02 8.47
C LYS A 99 -15.87 -5.79 7.41
N LEU A 100 -15.63 -5.49 6.13
CA LEU A 100 -16.24 -6.22 5.02
C LEU A 100 -15.80 -7.69 5.01
N ASN A 101 -14.52 -7.94 5.24
CA ASN A 101 -13.98 -9.31 5.35
C ASN A 101 -14.59 -10.07 6.54
N GLU A 102 -14.71 -9.46 7.72
CA GLU A 102 -15.33 -10.05 8.89
C GLU A 102 -16.80 -10.43 8.65
N MET A 103 -17.50 -9.64 7.85
CA MET A 103 -18.90 -9.87 7.45
C MET A 103 -19.04 -10.85 6.28
N GLY A 104 -17.93 -11.34 5.70
CA GLY A 104 -17.96 -12.22 4.53
C GLY A 104 -18.46 -11.53 3.26
N ILE A 105 -18.42 -10.19 3.20
CA ILE A 105 -18.86 -9.41 2.05
C ILE A 105 -17.70 -9.29 1.05
N PRO A 106 -17.83 -9.83 -0.17
CA PRO A 106 -16.80 -9.69 -1.18
C PRO A 106 -16.70 -8.23 -1.64
N TYR A 107 -15.49 -7.72 -1.76
CA TYR A 107 -15.22 -6.39 -2.28
C TYR A 107 -13.97 -6.39 -3.14
N LEU A 108 -13.92 -5.49 -4.12
CA LEU A 108 -12.75 -5.27 -4.95
C LEU A 108 -12.53 -3.76 -5.07
N PRO A 109 -11.54 -3.19 -4.35
CA PRO A 109 -11.20 -1.78 -4.47
C PRO A 109 -10.36 -1.55 -5.74
N ALA A 110 -10.95 -1.78 -6.90
CA ALA A 110 -10.33 -1.60 -8.21
C ALA A 110 -11.00 -0.45 -8.97
N LEU A 111 -10.18 0.27 -9.74
CA LEU A 111 -10.63 1.38 -10.58
C LEU A 111 -9.93 1.29 -11.94
N MET A 112 -10.70 1.36 -13.01
CA MET A 112 -10.17 1.50 -14.36
C MET A 112 -10.26 2.97 -14.77
N LEU A 113 -9.12 3.54 -15.15
CA LEU A 113 -9.00 4.91 -15.65
C LEU A 113 -8.73 4.86 -17.15
N TYR A 114 -9.59 5.50 -17.93
CA TYR A 114 -9.43 5.59 -19.39
C TYR A 114 -9.52 7.04 -19.86
N GLY A 115 -8.92 7.34 -21.00
CA GLY A 115 -8.89 8.68 -21.59
C GLY A 115 -7.58 8.92 -22.34
N GLN A 116 -7.46 10.09 -22.96
CA GLN A 116 -6.31 10.49 -23.75
C GLN A 116 -5.01 10.49 -22.93
N SER A 117 -3.87 10.33 -23.61
CA SER A 117 -2.56 10.49 -22.96
C SER A 117 -2.42 11.90 -22.38
N GLY A 118 -1.74 12.01 -21.23
CA GLY A 118 -1.51 13.31 -20.56
C GLY A 118 -2.71 13.86 -19.76
N CYS A 119 -3.89 13.21 -19.75
CA CYS A 119 -5.06 13.72 -19.00
C CYS A 119 -5.02 13.46 -17.48
N GLY A 120 -3.89 13.01 -16.93
CA GLY A 120 -3.71 12.90 -15.48
C GLY A 120 -4.13 11.58 -14.84
N LYS A 121 -4.36 10.50 -15.60
CA LYS A 121 -4.76 9.17 -15.06
C LYS A 121 -3.82 8.66 -13.98
N THR A 122 -2.52 8.62 -14.26
CA THR A 122 -1.49 8.16 -13.31
C THR A 122 -1.39 9.09 -12.09
N MET A 123 -1.58 10.41 -12.29
CA MET A 123 -1.63 11.37 -11.19
C MET A 123 -2.84 11.15 -10.28
N LEU A 124 -4.01 10.78 -10.85
CA LEU A 124 -5.19 10.44 -10.05
C LEU A 124 -4.96 9.16 -9.23
N ALA A 125 -4.30 8.15 -9.80
CA ALA A 125 -3.95 6.93 -9.08
C ALA A 125 -3.00 7.22 -7.90
N ARG A 126 -1.98 8.08 -8.09
CA ARG A 126 -1.09 8.55 -7.01
C ARG A 126 -1.84 9.34 -5.94
N TYR A 127 -2.78 10.19 -6.36
CA TYR A 127 -3.63 10.94 -5.43
C TYR A 127 -4.49 10.02 -4.57
N ILE A 128 -5.06 8.96 -5.15
CA ILE A 128 -5.81 7.93 -4.41
C ILE A 128 -4.89 7.27 -3.37
N ALA A 129 -3.67 6.90 -3.74
CA ALA A 129 -2.69 6.32 -2.82
C ALA A 129 -2.36 7.29 -1.67
N HIS A 130 -2.12 8.56 -1.98
CA HIS A 130 -1.91 9.61 -0.98
C HIS A 130 -3.10 9.73 -0.02
N LYS A 131 -4.35 9.78 -0.52
CA LYS A 131 -5.57 9.87 0.31
C LYS A 131 -5.85 8.61 1.13
N ALA A 132 -5.49 7.45 0.60
CA ALA A 132 -5.56 6.18 1.32
C ALA A 132 -4.44 6.03 2.35
N LYS A 133 -3.40 6.86 2.28
CA LYS A 133 -2.16 6.74 3.04
C LYS A 133 -1.45 5.41 2.76
N LEU A 134 -1.41 5.03 1.52
CA LEU A 134 -0.77 3.82 1.04
C LEU A 134 0.39 4.17 0.11
N PRO A 135 1.45 3.35 0.09
CA PRO A 135 2.47 3.45 -0.94
C PRO A 135 1.88 3.15 -2.31
N PHE A 136 2.48 3.75 -3.33
CA PHE A 136 2.10 3.58 -4.72
C PHE A 136 3.11 2.68 -5.42
N LEU A 137 2.64 1.58 -5.98
CA LEU A 137 3.45 0.65 -6.76
C LEU A 137 3.00 0.69 -8.22
N ARG A 138 3.92 0.98 -9.11
CA ARG A 138 3.66 0.97 -10.56
C ARG A 138 4.39 -0.21 -11.23
N ILE A 139 3.66 -0.96 -12.05
CA ILE A 139 4.24 -2.06 -12.82
C ILE A 139 5.05 -1.52 -13.98
N GLN A 140 6.25 -2.05 -14.17
CA GLN A 140 7.08 -1.82 -15.35
C GLN A 140 6.73 -2.84 -16.44
N PHE A 141 5.85 -2.45 -17.35
CA PHE A 141 5.41 -3.37 -18.41
C PHE A 141 6.54 -3.84 -19.33
N SER A 142 7.52 -2.99 -19.61
CA SER A 142 8.70 -3.38 -20.38
C SER A 142 9.48 -4.55 -19.79
N SER A 143 9.46 -4.68 -18.46
CA SER A 143 10.11 -5.77 -17.74
C SER A 143 9.16 -6.94 -17.45
N LEU A 144 7.85 -6.68 -17.51
CA LEU A 144 6.82 -7.70 -17.27
C LEU A 144 6.66 -8.61 -18.48
N VAL A 145 6.62 -8.01 -19.70
CA VAL A 145 6.45 -8.72 -20.97
C VAL A 145 7.84 -9.15 -21.46
N ASP A 146 8.30 -10.28 -20.96
CA ASP A 146 9.52 -10.90 -21.46
C ASP A 146 9.22 -11.75 -22.69
N SER A 147 10.21 -11.90 -23.59
CA SER A 147 10.11 -12.65 -24.85
C SER A 147 9.82 -14.16 -24.67
N HIS A 148 9.80 -14.66 -23.44
CA HIS A 148 9.57 -16.05 -23.11
C HIS A 148 8.12 -16.29 -22.64
N LEU A 149 7.39 -17.10 -23.38
CA LEU A 149 6.05 -17.60 -23.04
C LEU A 149 6.05 -18.21 -21.61
N GLY A 150 5.21 -17.66 -20.72
CA GLY A 150 5.08 -18.11 -19.32
C GLY A 150 5.80 -17.26 -18.29
N GLN A 151 6.82 -16.48 -18.63
CA GLN A 151 7.51 -15.60 -17.71
C GLN A 151 6.59 -14.48 -17.21
N THR A 152 5.78 -13.91 -18.09
CA THR A 152 4.78 -12.86 -17.75
C THR A 152 3.79 -13.34 -16.69
N GLN A 153 3.25 -14.57 -16.83
CA GLN A 153 2.34 -15.14 -15.84
C GLN A 153 3.02 -15.36 -14.50
N SER A 154 4.25 -15.88 -14.48
CA SER A 154 5.04 -16.08 -13.28
C SER A 154 5.35 -14.75 -12.59
N ASN A 155 5.71 -13.72 -13.34
CA ASN A 155 5.99 -12.38 -12.82
C ASN A 155 4.74 -11.74 -12.21
N LEU A 156 3.58 -11.85 -12.88
CA LEU A 156 2.30 -11.38 -12.35
C LEU A 156 1.93 -12.11 -11.06
N ALA A 157 2.10 -13.44 -11.01
CA ALA A 157 1.82 -14.22 -9.80
C ALA A 157 2.66 -13.71 -8.62
N ARG A 158 3.97 -13.50 -8.81
CA ARG A 158 4.86 -12.95 -7.76
C ARG A 158 4.43 -11.56 -7.30
N ILE A 159 4.02 -10.68 -8.22
CA ILE A 159 3.52 -9.35 -7.87
C ILE A 159 2.26 -9.49 -7.02
N PHE A 160 1.28 -10.30 -7.44
CA PHE A 160 0.04 -10.48 -6.68
C PHE A 160 0.26 -11.14 -5.32
N ASP A 161 1.15 -12.10 -5.21
CA ASP A 161 1.50 -12.72 -3.92
C ASP A 161 2.10 -11.70 -2.95
N TYR A 162 2.95 -10.80 -3.45
CA TYR A 162 3.53 -9.72 -2.66
C TYR A 162 2.47 -8.73 -2.17
N VAL A 163 1.60 -8.24 -3.06
CA VAL A 163 0.60 -7.22 -2.69
C VAL A 163 -0.54 -7.76 -1.82
N ARG A 164 -0.74 -9.08 -1.77
CA ARG A 164 -1.68 -9.70 -0.82
C ARG A 164 -1.28 -9.48 0.64
N THR A 165 0.02 -9.43 0.91
CA THR A 165 0.58 -9.26 2.25
C THR A 165 1.02 -7.83 2.54
N THR A 166 1.17 -7.01 1.49
CA THR A 166 1.68 -5.64 1.58
C THR A 166 0.62 -4.64 1.07
N PRO A 167 -0.09 -3.94 1.98
CA PRO A 167 -1.09 -2.95 1.58
C PRO A 167 -0.47 -1.83 0.75
N CYS A 168 -0.93 -1.68 -0.49
CA CYS A 168 -0.44 -0.67 -1.43
C CYS A 168 -1.52 -0.35 -2.46
N VAL A 169 -1.33 0.71 -3.23
CA VAL A 169 -2.05 0.94 -4.48
C VAL A 169 -1.20 0.42 -5.63
N LEU A 170 -1.61 -0.69 -6.23
CA LEU A 170 -0.95 -1.25 -7.40
C LEU A 170 -1.53 -0.63 -8.67
N CYS A 171 -0.69 -0.02 -9.49
CA CYS A 171 -1.05 0.61 -10.75
C CYS A 171 -0.52 -0.17 -11.95
N PHE A 172 -1.43 -0.55 -12.82
CA PHE A 172 -1.15 -1.05 -14.16
C PHE A 172 -1.24 0.15 -15.12
N ASP A 173 -0.12 0.80 -15.39
CA ASP A 173 -0.06 1.92 -16.33
C ASP A 173 0.12 1.39 -17.76
N GLU A 174 -0.51 2.03 -18.77
CA GLU A 174 -0.41 1.66 -20.18
C GLU A 174 -0.79 0.18 -20.48
N ILE A 175 -1.83 -0.33 -19.83
CA ILE A 175 -2.28 -1.73 -19.97
C ILE A 175 -2.68 -2.09 -21.41
N ASP A 176 -3.05 -1.12 -22.22
CA ASP A 176 -3.39 -1.22 -23.63
C ASP A 176 -2.18 -1.59 -24.50
N ALA A 177 -0.96 -1.31 -24.08
CA ALA A 177 0.26 -1.71 -24.78
C ALA A 177 0.51 -3.22 -24.74
N VAL A 178 -0.17 -3.97 -23.88
CA VAL A 178 0.00 -5.43 -23.70
C VAL A 178 -0.88 -6.24 -24.67
N GLY A 179 -1.84 -5.61 -25.33
CA GLY A 179 -2.84 -6.27 -26.18
C GLY A 179 -2.59 -6.17 -27.68
N MET A 180 -1.41 -5.68 -28.10
CA MET A 180 -1.05 -5.60 -29.53
C MET A 180 -0.03 -6.66 -29.91
#